data_b18c56427dbf2d78444438c33ef4842a
#
_entry.id   b18c56427dbf2d78444438c33ef4842a
#
_cell.length_a   1.000
_cell.length_b   1.000
_cell.length_c   1.000
_cell.angle_alpha   90.00
_cell.angle_beta   90.00
_cell.angle_gamma   90.00
#
_symmetry.space_group_name_H-M   'P 1'
#
loop_
_entity.id
_entity.type
_entity.pdbx_description
1 polymer ?
#
loop_
_entity_poly.entity_id
_entity_poly.type
_entity_poly.pdbx_seq_one_letter_code
_entity_poly.pdbx_strand_id
1 'polypeptide(L)'
;LRYPMNELKEYEWFTGAQSANGRLQLIGLLKPNPLGLHDMLGNADEMVFDPFYLNKLDRLHGQAGGYVVRGGNYLTEESSIRSSARKEVNYYDDDHQFTSKTTGLRLALVSPTMTSTNRVKDIEKSWKNLGSSKVDSADNATKDTAKELGSLASDVSDAKLKTKLKDLESQLRASNQKQQEERGQSIRASLNLGAFLCTKLQDDGRFLEFLNNNYKLLCTDKTDKSCSARKLKLDEQQDRLHQIKSYYASSLVDAASLYGEMAIEKEVGVFSQMITINKKLSPLKPFLATHWDNQKSYLRDGKVNINGWLENCMKVESK
;
A
#
# COMPACT_ATOMS: atom_id res chain seq x y z
N LEU A 1 -15.55 0.71 4.15
CA LEU A 1 -16.95 0.61 4.53
C LEU A 1 -17.30 -0.87 4.66
N ARG A 2 -17.64 -1.31 5.87
CA ARG A 2 -18.13 -2.67 6.07
C ARG A 2 -19.64 -2.61 6.01
N TYR A 3 -20.22 -3.26 5.02
CA TYR A 3 -21.63 -3.60 5.06
C TYR A 3 -21.86 -4.60 6.19
N PRO A 4 -22.96 -4.51 6.93
CA PRO A 4 -23.36 -5.58 7.84
C PRO A 4 -23.62 -6.83 6.99
N MET A 5 -22.71 -7.81 7.04
CA MET A 5 -22.79 -9.00 6.17
C MET A 5 -24.09 -9.79 6.36
N ASN A 6 -24.68 -9.71 7.55
CA ASN A 6 -25.97 -10.36 7.86
C ASN A 6 -27.17 -9.66 7.19
N GLU A 7 -26.99 -8.45 6.67
CA GLU A 7 -28.03 -7.60 6.10
C GLU A 7 -27.71 -7.20 4.66
N LEU A 8 -26.71 -7.82 4.02
CA LEU A 8 -26.21 -7.41 2.69
C LEU A 8 -27.36 -7.30 1.66
N LYS A 9 -28.35 -8.18 1.72
CA LYS A 9 -29.53 -8.16 0.87
C LYS A 9 -30.41 -6.90 0.99
N GLU A 10 -30.24 -6.13 2.04
CA GLU A 10 -30.96 -4.86 2.21
C GLU A 10 -30.28 -3.69 1.50
N TYR A 11 -29.03 -3.88 1.09
CA TYR A 11 -28.18 -2.86 0.47
C TYR A 11 -27.81 -3.16 -0.97
N GLU A 12 -27.75 -4.47 -1.34
CA GLU A 12 -27.12 -4.87 -2.59
C GLU A 12 -27.89 -6.00 -3.29
N TRP A 13 -27.90 -5.97 -4.63
CA TRP A 13 -28.51 -6.97 -5.49
C TRP A 13 -27.47 -8.00 -5.98
N PHE A 14 -27.60 -9.24 -5.57
CA PHE A 14 -26.73 -10.34 -5.95
C PHE A 14 -27.53 -11.59 -6.34
N THR A 15 -26.89 -12.69 -6.72
CA THR A 15 -27.62 -13.89 -7.14
C THR A 15 -28.41 -14.50 -5.99
N GLY A 16 -29.63 -14.91 -6.28
CA GLY A 16 -30.49 -15.57 -5.31
C GLY A 16 -31.97 -15.17 -5.47
N ALA A 17 -32.86 -16.08 -5.10
CA ALA A 17 -34.32 -15.87 -5.22
C ALA A 17 -34.84 -14.75 -4.31
N GLN A 18 -34.13 -14.45 -3.22
CA GLN A 18 -34.47 -13.39 -2.26
C GLN A 18 -33.67 -12.09 -2.49
N SER A 19 -32.96 -11.99 -3.60
CA SER A 19 -32.22 -10.82 -4.03
C SER A 19 -32.53 -10.50 -5.49
N ALA A 20 -31.55 -10.42 -6.38
CA ALA A 20 -31.75 -10.03 -7.77
C ALA A 20 -32.54 -11.05 -8.62
N ASN A 21 -32.61 -12.30 -8.21
CA ASN A 21 -33.30 -13.38 -8.92
C ASN A 21 -32.90 -13.48 -10.41
N GLY A 22 -31.59 -13.34 -10.70
CA GLY A 22 -31.04 -13.46 -12.04
C GLY A 22 -31.40 -12.31 -13.00
N ARG A 23 -31.87 -11.18 -12.50
CA ARG A 23 -32.27 -10.03 -13.30
C ARG A 23 -31.68 -8.74 -12.77
N LEU A 24 -31.37 -7.85 -13.70
CA LEU A 24 -31.01 -6.47 -13.37
C LEU A 24 -32.20 -5.79 -12.69
N GLN A 25 -31.98 -5.11 -11.59
CA GLN A 25 -32.96 -4.40 -10.79
C GLN A 25 -32.89 -2.90 -11.05
N LEU A 26 -34.00 -2.20 -10.73
CA LEU A 26 -33.98 -0.75 -10.77
C LEU A 26 -33.07 -0.19 -9.69
N ILE A 27 -32.32 0.85 -10.04
CA ILE A 27 -31.37 1.51 -9.15
C ILE A 27 -32.07 2.21 -7.99
N GLY A 28 -31.43 2.23 -6.81
CA GLY A 28 -31.90 2.99 -5.66
C GLY A 28 -33.08 2.40 -4.91
N LEU A 29 -33.44 1.14 -5.14
CA LEU A 29 -34.54 0.49 -4.41
C LEU A 29 -34.14 -0.02 -3.03
N LEU A 30 -32.87 -0.38 -2.86
CA LEU A 30 -32.33 -0.84 -1.58
C LEU A 30 -31.77 0.33 -0.77
N LYS A 31 -31.40 0.06 0.49
CA LYS A 31 -30.82 1.06 1.37
C LYS A 31 -29.49 1.60 0.83
N PRO A 32 -29.24 2.90 0.95
CA PRO A 32 -27.93 3.45 0.59
C PRO A 32 -26.87 3.06 1.62
N ASN A 33 -25.61 3.07 1.19
CA ASN A 33 -24.49 2.96 2.11
C ASN A 33 -24.34 4.25 2.97
N PRO A 34 -23.42 4.29 3.97
CA PRO A 34 -23.24 5.48 4.82
C PRO A 34 -22.84 6.76 4.09
N LEU A 35 -22.44 6.69 2.82
CA LEU A 35 -22.17 7.85 1.96
C LEU A 35 -23.41 8.27 1.13
N GLY A 36 -24.54 7.63 1.32
CA GLY A 36 -25.76 7.90 0.53
C GLY A 36 -25.75 7.28 -0.88
N LEU A 37 -24.84 6.36 -1.18
CA LEU A 37 -24.73 5.72 -2.48
C LEU A 37 -25.46 4.37 -2.46
N HIS A 38 -26.25 4.12 -3.51
CA HIS A 38 -26.97 2.87 -3.71
C HIS A 38 -26.24 1.94 -4.68
N ASP A 39 -26.47 0.63 -4.54
CA ASP A 39 -26.03 -0.40 -5.49
C ASP A 39 -24.52 -0.33 -5.80
N MET A 40 -23.70 -0.12 -4.79
CA MET A 40 -22.23 -0.03 -4.96
C MET A 40 -21.58 -1.41 -5.14
N LEU A 41 -22.24 -2.46 -4.65
CA LEU A 41 -21.82 -3.84 -4.77
C LEU A 41 -23.00 -4.66 -5.25
N GLY A 42 -22.93 -5.19 -6.46
CA GLY A 42 -24.03 -5.96 -7.05
C GLY A 42 -24.79 -5.17 -8.11
N ASN A 43 -25.94 -5.61 -8.47
CA ASN A 43 -26.79 -5.13 -9.56
C ASN A 43 -26.07 -5.20 -10.93
N ALA A 44 -25.14 -4.29 -11.20
CA ALA A 44 -24.29 -4.31 -12.39
C ALA A 44 -22.82 -4.06 -12.01
N ASP A 45 -21.91 -4.81 -12.63
CA ASP A 45 -20.48 -4.48 -12.60
C ASP A 45 -20.27 -3.08 -13.15
N GLU A 46 -19.49 -2.26 -12.48
CA GLU A 46 -19.21 -0.90 -12.92
C GLU A 46 -17.83 -0.79 -13.55
N MET A 47 -17.80 -0.24 -14.76
CA MET A 47 -16.55 0.07 -15.43
C MET A 47 -15.79 1.15 -14.66
N VAL A 48 -14.54 0.88 -14.32
CA VAL A 48 -13.65 1.88 -13.71
C VAL A 48 -12.66 2.40 -14.73
N PHE A 49 -12.34 3.68 -14.62
CA PHE A 49 -11.28 4.31 -15.39
C PHE A 49 -9.93 3.93 -14.83
N ASP A 50 -9.63 2.65 -14.89
CA ASP A 50 -8.40 2.03 -14.40
C ASP A 50 -7.83 1.20 -15.55
N PRO A 51 -7.02 1.85 -16.42
CA PRO A 51 -6.38 1.12 -17.49
C PRO A 51 -5.41 0.11 -16.89
N PHE A 52 -5.22 -0.97 -17.59
CA PHE A 52 -4.30 -2.01 -17.23
C PHE A 52 -2.95 -1.50 -16.73
N TYR A 53 -2.58 -1.87 -15.52
CA TYR A 53 -1.27 -1.59 -14.94
C TYR A 53 -0.37 -2.83 -15.00
N LEU A 54 0.75 -2.71 -15.70
CA LEU A 54 1.90 -3.57 -15.46
C LEU A 54 2.38 -3.31 -14.02
N ASN A 55 2.16 -4.25 -13.14
CA ASN A 55 2.70 -4.15 -11.79
C ASN A 55 4.23 -4.27 -11.88
N LYS A 56 4.95 -3.34 -11.25
CA LYS A 56 6.42 -3.35 -11.17
C LYS A 56 7.03 -4.64 -10.58
N LEU A 57 6.20 -5.53 -10.03
CA LEU A 57 6.60 -6.82 -9.44
C LEU A 57 6.47 -8.00 -10.43
N ASP A 58 6.49 -7.75 -11.74
CA ASP A 58 6.36 -8.74 -12.81
C ASP A 58 5.09 -9.61 -12.72
N ARG A 59 4.09 -9.17 -11.98
CA ARG A 59 2.77 -9.79 -12.01
C ARG A 59 1.97 -9.17 -13.13
N LEU A 60 1.75 -9.95 -14.18
CA LEU A 60 0.81 -9.61 -15.23
C LEU A 60 -0.60 -9.69 -14.63
N HIS A 61 -1.19 -8.56 -14.30
CA HIS A 61 -2.60 -8.46 -14.03
C HIS A 61 -3.26 -7.80 -15.23
N GLY A 62 -4.10 -8.57 -15.89
CA GLY A 62 -4.91 -8.12 -16.97
C GLY A 62 -4.41 -8.43 -18.36
N GLN A 63 -5.33 -8.36 -19.30
CA GLN A 63 -5.05 -8.47 -20.73
C GLN A 63 -4.86 -7.08 -21.32
N ALA A 64 -3.83 -6.91 -22.13
CA ALA A 64 -3.68 -5.69 -22.95
C ALA A 64 -4.92 -5.52 -23.84
N GLY A 65 -5.53 -4.33 -23.84
CA GLY A 65 -6.74 -4.05 -24.61
C GLY A 65 -8.06 -4.34 -23.89
N GLY A 66 -8.04 -4.36 -22.56
CA GLY A 66 -9.22 -4.51 -21.70
C GLY A 66 -9.41 -3.35 -20.72
N TYR A 67 -10.44 -3.49 -19.92
CA TYR A 67 -10.78 -2.58 -18.83
C TYR A 67 -11.13 -3.38 -17.57
N VAL A 68 -11.11 -2.73 -16.43
CA VAL A 68 -11.47 -3.34 -15.15
C VAL A 68 -12.90 -2.97 -14.78
N VAL A 69 -13.69 -3.98 -14.35
CA VAL A 69 -15.00 -3.77 -13.73
C VAL A 69 -14.94 -4.16 -12.25
N ARG A 70 -15.77 -3.50 -11.46
CA ARG A 70 -15.83 -3.67 -10.01
C ARG A 70 -17.29 -3.72 -9.54
N GLY A 71 -17.43 -4.08 -8.26
CA GLY A 71 -18.75 -4.08 -7.59
C GLY A 71 -19.42 -5.45 -7.59
N GLY A 72 -19.28 -6.22 -8.64
CA GLY A 72 -20.10 -7.42 -8.88
C GLY A 72 -21.44 -7.06 -9.49
N ASN A 73 -22.22 -8.06 -9.86
CA ASN A 73 -23.48 -7.91 -10.56
C ASN A 73 -24.57 -8.86 -10.03
N TYR A 74 -25.76 -8.78 -10.59
CA TYR A 74 -26.92 -9.58 -10.19
C TYR A 74 -26.77 -11.11 -10.34
N LEU A 75 -25.69 -11.58 -10.98
CA LEU A 75 -25.30 -12.99 -11.07
C LEU A 75 -24.14 -13.36 -10.14
N THR A 76 -23.57 -12.40 -9.42
CA THR A 76 -22.46 -12.65 -8.50
C THR A 76 -22.98 -13.28 -7.22
N GLU A 77 -22.33 -14.35 -6.75
CA GLU A 77 -22.67 -15.00 -5.48
C GLU A 77 -22.39 -14.07 -4.28
N GLU A 78 -23.21 -14.18 -3.25
CA GLU A 78 -23.07 -13.38 -2.01
C GLU A 78 -21.65 -13.46 -1.42
N SER A 79 -21.07 -14.67 -1.39
CA SER A 79 -19.71 -14.91 -0.88
C SER A 79 -18.62 -14.19 -1.66
N SER A 80 -18.89 -13.84 -2.92
CA SER A 80 -17.97 -13.17 -3.84
C SER A 80 -18.17 -11.65 -3.89
N ILE A 81 -19.26 -11.14 -3.31
CA ILE A 81 -19.53 -9.70 -3.23
C ILE A 81 -18.53 -9.04 -2.27
N ARG A 82 -17.67 -8.19 -2.80
CA ARG A 82 -16.69 -7.44 -2.00
C ARG A 82 -16.13 -6.24 -2.78
N SER A 83 -15.81 -5.18 -2.05
CA SER A 83 -15.24 -3.95 -2.63
C SER A 83 -13.88 -4.14 -3.29
N SER A 84 -13.14 -5.18 -2.92
CA SER A 84 -11.83 -5.53 -3.51
C SER A 84 -11.93 -6.39 -4.78
N ALA A 85 -13.11 -6.93 -5.10
CA ALA A 85 -13.29 -7.73 -6.30
C ALA A 85 -13.01 -6.90 -7.56
N ARG A 86 -12.23 -7.47 -8.45
CA ARG A 86 -11.91 -6.91 -9.77
C ARG A 86 -12.08 -8.00 -10.79
N LYS A 87 -12.66 -7.65 -11.92
CA LYS A 87 -12.76 -8.52 -13.08
C LYS A 87 -12.26 -7.74 -14.28
N GLU A 88 -11.44 -8.39 -15.08
CA GLU A 88 -10.94 -7.83 -16.32
C GLU A 88 -11.84 -8.25 -17.46
N VAL A 89 -12.12 -7.31 -18.33
CA VAL A 89 -13.03 -7.49 -19.46
C VAL A 89 -12.34 -6.93 -20.71
N ASN A 90 -12.37 -7.69 -21.79
CA ASN A 90 -11.82 -7.28 -23.06
C ASN A 90 -12.66 -6.18 -23.70
N TYR A 91 -12.04 -5.29 -24.51
CA TYR A 91 -12.78 -4.37 -25.38
C TYR A 91 -13.38 -5.09 -26.61
N TYR A 92 -12.73 -6.14 -27.04
CA TYR A 92 -13.11 -6.91 -28.22
C TYR A 92 -13.10 -8.40 -27.91
N ASP A 93 -14.01 -9.13 -28.53
CA ASP A 93 -14.07 -10.58 -28.57
C ASP A 93 -13.93 -10.97 -30.03
N ASP A 94 -12.81 -11.59 -30.39
CA ASP A 94 -12.34 -11.74 -31.75
C ASP A 94 -12.34 -10.39 -32.51
N ASP A 95 -13.07 -10.29 -33.61
CA ASP A 95 -13.17 -9.06 -34.42
C ASP A 95 -14.36 -8.16 -34.05
N HIS A 96 -15.09 -8.48 -32.98
CA HIS A 96 -16.30 -7.77 -32.58
C HIS A 96 -16.12 -7.04 -31.25
N GLN A 97 -16.79 -5.91 -31.14
CA GLN A 97 -16.88 -5.18 -29.88
C GLN A 97 -17.53 -6.07 -28.80
N PHE A 98 -16.86 -6.26 -27.68
CA PHE A 98 -17.41 -7.05 -26.57
C PHE A 98 -18.63 -6.32 -25.97
N THR A 99 -19.73 -7.04 -25.81
CA THR A 99 -20.93 -6.54 -25.16
C THR A 99 -21.25 -7.35 -23.91
N SER A 100 -21.51 -6.67 -22.81
CA SER A 100 -21.83 -7.31 -21.54
C SER A 100 -23.27 -6.96 -21.10
N LYS A 101 -24.01 -7.97 -20.67
CA LYS A 101 -25.34 -7.79 -20.06
C LYS A 101 -25.27 -7.45 -18.57
N THR A 102 -24.10 -7.59 -17.97
CA THR A 102 -23.89 -7.42 -16.53
C THR A 102 -23.08 -6.18 -16.17
N THR A 103 -22.51 -5.51 -17.16
CA THR A 103 -21.67 -4.34 -16.96
C THR A 103 -22.44 -3.06 -17.22
N GLY A 104 -22.39 -2.16 -16.26
CA GLY A 104 -22.97 -0.82 -16.32
C GLY A 104 -21.92 0.28 -16.21
N LEU A 105 -22.39 1.49 -16.04
CA LEU A 105 -21.57 2.69 -15.93
C LEU A 105 -22.07 3.54 -14.75
N ARG A 106 -21.14 3.94 -13.90
CA ARG A 106 -21.40 4.97 -12.89
C ARG A 106 -20.49 6.17 -13.17
N LEU A 107 -21.09 7.30 -13.48
CA LEU A 107 -20.37 8.55 -13.73
C LEU A 107 -20.09 9.26 -12.41
N ALA A 108 -18.87 9.75 -12.25
CA ALA A 108 -18.47 10.62 -11.15
C ALA A 108 -17.89 11.92 -11.73
N LEU A 109 -18.30 13.05 -11.15
CA LEU A 109 -17.68 14.32 -11.47
C LEU A 109 -16.38 14.43 -10.65
N VAL A 110 -15.25 14.40 -11.33
CA VAL A 110 -13.93 14.48 -10.70
C VAL A 110 -13.12 15.61 -11.33
N SER A 111 -12.13 16.12 -10.62
CA SER A 111 -11.16 17.03 -11.25
C SER A 111 -10.45 16.33 -12.41
N PRO A 112 -10.30 16.96 -13.57
CA PRO A 112 -9.61 16.38 -14.70
C PRO A 112 -8.14 16.12 -14.33
N THR A 113 -7.76 14.87 -14.25
CA THR A 113 -6.39 14.48 -13.89
C THR A 113 -5.49 14.32 -15.11
N MET A 114 -6.08 14.05 -16.29
CA MET A 114 -5.33 13.86 -17.53
C MET A 114 -6.06 14.50 -18.71
N THR A 115 -5.58 15.64 -19.16
CA THR A 115 -6.20 16.41 -20.23
C THR A 115 -5.37 16.46 -21.52
N SER A 116 -4.14 15.93 -21.54
CA SER A 116 -3.29 15.95 -22.72
C SER A 116 -2.27 14.80 -22.78
N THR A 117 -1.88 14.41 -23.98
CA THR A 117 -0.81 13.42 -24.23
C THR A 117 0.53 13.85 -23.59
N ASN A 118 0.79 15.14 -23.51
CA ASN A 118 2.02 15.65 -22.89
C ASN A 118 2.00 15.39 -21.39
N ARG A 119 0.84 15.58 -20.72
CA ARG A 119 0.68 15.29 -19.31
C ARG A 119 0.89 13.81 -19.00
N VAL A 120 0.40 12.92 -19.86
CA VAL A 120 0.65 11.47 -19.73
C VAL A 120 2.14 11.17 -19.84
N LYS A 121 2.83 11.75 -20.83
CA LYS A 121 4.28 11.59 -20.98
C LYS A 121 5.07 12.14 -19.79
N ASP A 122 4.64 13.24 -19.21
CA ASP A 122 5.27 13.83 -18.02
C ASP A 122 5.07 12.93 -16.81
N ILE A 123 3.88 12.35 -16.65
CA ILE A 123 3.58 11.38 -15.60
C ILE A 123 4.40 10.09 -15.79
N GLU A 124 4.47 9.56 -17.02
CA GLU A 124 5.31 8.39 -17.33
C GLU A 124 6.80 8.66 -17.06
N LYS A 125 7.28 9.84 -17.44
CA LYS A 125 8.66 10.26 -17.19
C LYS A 125 8.93 10.40 -15.69
N SER A 126 8.02 11.03 -14.97
CA SER A 126 8.09 11.13 -13.51
C SER A 126 8.03 9.76 -12.85
N TRP A 127 7.18 8.86 -13.33
CA TRP A 127 7.08 7.48 -12.87
C TRP A 127 8.36 6.69 -13.12
N LYS A 128 8.95 6.78 -14.32
CA LYS A 128 10.23 6.12 -14.64
C LYS A 128 11.39 6.67 -13.81
N ASN A 129 11.29 7.92 -13.40
CA ASN A 129 12.27 8.59 -12.56
C ASN A 129 12.00 8.41 -11.05
N LEU A 130 10.85 7.82 -10.65
CA LEU A 130 10.60 7.44 -9.28
C LEU A 130 11.65 6.41 -8.82
N GLY A 131 12.55 6.85 -7.95
CA GLY A 131 13.67 6.06 -7.45
C GLY A 131 15.00 6.26 -8.16
N SER A 132 15.08 7.10 -9.23
CA SER A 132 16.33 7.49 -9.88
C SER A 132 16.71 8.95 -9.68
N SER A 133 15.78 9.81 -9.33
CA SER A 133 16.09 11.15 -8.87
C SER A 133 16.33 11.10 -7.36
N LYS A 134 17.46 11.63 -6.93
CA LYS A 134 17.52 12.28 -5.64
C LYS A 134 16.24 13.09 -5.57
N VAL A 135 15.34 12.71 -4.68
CA VAL A 135 14.17 13.52 -4.38
C VAL A 135 14.74 14.78 -3.76
N ASP A 136 15.11 15.73 -4.62
CA ASP A 136 15.25 17.11 -4.18
C ASP A 136 13.86 17.47 -3.69
N SER A 137 13.69 17.09 -2.44
CA SER A 137 12.74 17.59 -1.48
C SER A 137 11.39 18.04 -2.03
N ALA A 138 10.40 17.29 -1.67
CA ALA A 138 9.06 17.81 -1.40
C ALA A 138 9.08 19.09 -0.51
N ASP A 139 10.23 19.49 0.03
CA ASP A 139 10.43 20.77 0.76
C ASP A 139 10.44 21.99 -0.14
N ASN A 140 10.67 21.86 -1.45
CA ASN A 140 10.59 23.00 -2.38
C ASN A 140 9.22 23.14 -3.08
N ALA A 141 8.30 22.19 -2.93
CA ALA A 141 6.97 22.29 -3.53
C ALA A 141 5.93 22.94 -2.62
N THR A 142 6.23 23.15 -1.36
CA THR A 142 5.47 24.04 -0.50
C THR A 142 6.13 25.42 -0.49
N LYS A 143 6.00 26.17 -1.57
CA LYS A 143 5.78 27.62 -1.36
C LYS A 143 4.83 27.67 -0.18
N ASP A 144 5.24 28.30 0.90
CA ASP A 144 4.43 28.38 2.12
C ASP A 144 3.17 29.18 1.77
N THR A 145 2.20 28.49 1.16
CA THR A 145 0.93 29.07 0.72
C THR A 145 0.21 29.74 1.88
N ALA A 146 0.45 29.26 3.10
CA ALA A 146 -0.03 29.93 4.30
C ALA A 146 0.69 31.26 4.53
N LYS A 147 2.00 31.34 4.25
CA LYS A 147 2.77 32.57 4.34
C LYS A 147 2.37 33.56 3.23
N GLU A 148 2.16 33.08 2.00
CA GLU A 148 1.63 33.91 0.90
C GLU A 148 0.25 34.45 1.25
N LEU A 149 -0.63 33.63 1.83
CA LEU A 149 -1.95 34.05 2.29
C LEU A 149 -1.87 35.10 3.40
N GLY A 150 -0.95 34.94 4.33
CA GLY A 150 -0.67 35.92 5.39
C GLY A 150 -0.14 37.25 4.83
N SER A 151 0.72 37.22 3.79
CA SER A 151 1.20 38.38 3.08
C SER A 151 0.04 39.12 2.39
N LEU A 152 -0.78 38.38 1.63
CA LEU A 152 -1.98 38.94 1.00
C LEU A 152 -2.94 39.56 2.03
N ALA A 153 -3.12 38.94 3.19
CA ALA A 153 -3.95 39.46 4.26
C ALA A 153 -3.43 40.79 4.82
N SER A 154 -2.10 41.02 4.81
CA SER A 154 -1.53 42.30 5.27
C SER A 154 -1.83 43.43 4.30
N ASP A 155 -1.90 43.18 3.01
CA ASP A 155 -2.07 44.17 1.93
C ASP A 155 -3.53 44.58 1.72
N VAL A 156 -4.49 43.85 2.33
CA VAL A 156 -5.92 44.14 2.18
C VAL A 156 -6.36 45.24 3.16
N SER A 157 -7.02 46.24 2.61
CA SER A 157 -7.56 47.39 3.39
C SER A 157 -8.91 47.10 4.04
N ASP A 158 -9.70 46.15 3.51
CA ASP A 158 -10.99 45.76 4.07
C ASP A 158 -10.81 44.91 5.33
N ALA A 159 -11.27 45.41 6.47
CA ALA A 159 -11.13 44.75 7.75
C ALA A 159 -11.81 43.35 7.83
N LYS A 160 -12.99 43.17 7.19
CA LYS A 160 -13.69 41.91 7.18
C LYS A 160 -12.98 40.87 6.32
N LEU A 161 -12.47 41.27 5.15
CA LEU A 161 -11.72 40.42 4.26
C LEU A 161 -10.38 40.04 4.90
N LYS A 162 -9.68 40.98 5.53
CA LYS A 162 -8.45 40.78 6.28
C LYS A 162 -8.62 39.73 7.38
N THR A 163 -9.69 39.80 8.15
CA THR A 163 -9.99 38.83 9.20
C THR A 163 -10.20 37.43 8.60
N LYS A 164 -11.01 37.31 7.53
CA LYS A 164 -11.25 36.04 6.86
C LYS A 164 -9.97 35.41 6.28
N LEU A 165 -9.08 36.21 5.71
CA LEU A 165 -7.80 35.72 5.17
C LEU A 165 -6.88 35.21 6.27
N LYS A 166 -6.84 35.89 7.43
CA LYS A 166 -6.08 35.42 8.60
C LYS A 166 -6.65 34.14 9.19
N ASP A 167 -7.96 33.98 9.22
CA ASP A 167 -8.60 32.74 9.65
C ASP A 167 -8.27 31.58 8.72
N LEU A 168 -8.30 31.80 7.40
CA LEU A 168 -7.90 30.82 6.40
C LEU A 168 -6.41 30.47 6.49
N GLU A 169 -5.54 31.45 6.71
CA GLU A 169 -4.11 31.21 6.96
C GLU A 169 -3.92 30.30 8.18
N SER A 170 -4.61 30.59 9.29
CA SER A 170 -4.53 29.79 10.51
C SER A 170 -5.03 28.36 10.29
N GLN A 171 -6.15 28.19 9.60
CA GLN A 171 -6.68 26.87 9.25
C GLN A 171 -5.73 26.10 8.34
N LEU A 172 -5.14 26.75 7.34
CA LEU A 172 -4.18 26.13 6.43
C LEU A 172 -2.91 25.70 7.17
N ARG A 173 -2.38 26.55 8.07
CA ARG A 173 -1.23 26.18 8.93
C ARG A 173 -1.54 24.98 9.80
N ALA A 174 -2.70 24.96 10.45
CA ALA A 174 -3.13 23.82 11.27
C ALA A 174 -3.29 22.53 10.45
N SER A 175 -3.86 22.64 9.24
CA SER A 175 -4.00 21.50 8.31
C SER A 175 -2.65 20.96 7.86
N ASN A 176 -1.73 21.85 7.46
CA ASN A 176 -0.38 21.46 7.04
C ASN A 176 0.41 20.80 8.18
N GLN A 177 0.30 21.34 9.39
CA GLN A 177 0.93 20.76 10.57
C GLN A 177 0.37 19.36 10.86
N LYS A 178 -0.95 19.19 10.79
CA LYS A 178 -1.59 17.90 10.98
C LYS A 178 -1.13 16.88 9.92
N GLN A 179 -1.07 17.28 8.66
CA GLN A 179 -0.57 16.39 7.58
C GLN A 179 0.89 15.99 7.80
N GLN A 180 1.74 16.92 8.22
CA GLN A 180 3.15 16.60 8.53
C GLN A 180 3.26 15.63 9.70
N GLU A 181 2.44 15.80 10.73
CA GLU A 181 2.42 14.89 11.88
C GLU A 181 1.93 13.50 11.50
N GLU A 182 0.84 13.40 10.74
CA GLU A 182 0.32 12.12 10.22
C GLU A 182 1.36 11.42 9.32
N ARG A 183 2.06 12.18 8.48
CA ARG A 183 3.17 11.65 7.67
C ARG A 183 4.31 11.14 8.56
N GLY A 184 4.71 11.90 9.56
CA GLY A 184 5.73 11.48 10.53
C GLY A 184 5.33 10.20 11.27
N GLN A 185 4.07 10.09 11.69
CA GLN A 185 3.54 8.87 12.32
C GLN A 185 3.62 7.66 11.38
N SER A 186 3.27 7.84 10.12
CA SER A 186 3.34 6.78 9.10
C SER A 186 4.77 6.31 8.86
N ILE A 187 5.74 7.24 8.81
CA ILE A 187 7.16 6.90 8.69
C ILE A 187 7.65 6.13 9.92
N ARG A 188 7.30 6.58 11.12
CA ARG A 188 7.68 5.88 12.36
C ARG A 188 7.08 4.48 12.44
N ALA A 189 5.85 4.30 11.96
CA ALA A 189 5.22 2.98 11.87
C ALA A 189 5.98 2.07 10.89
N SER A 190 6.41 2.59 9.74
CA SER A 190 7.25 1.87 8.77
C SER A 190 8.61 1.50 9.36
N LEU A 191 9.27 2.40 10.06
CA LEU A 191 10.55 2.16 10.75
C LEU A 191 10.42 1.09 11.85
N ASN A 192 9.33 1.13 12.62
CA ASN A 192 9.04 0.12 13.62
C ASN A 192 8.83 -1.26 12.98
N LEU A 193 8.06 -1.33 11.91
CA LEU A 193 7.87 -2.57 11.15
C LEU A 193 9.20 -3.09 10.61
N GLY A 194 10.02 -2.23 10.01
CA GLY A 194 11.32 -2.60 9.47
C GLY A 194 12.28 -3.12 10.54
N ALA A 195 12.37 -2.46 11.69
CA ALA A 195 13.17 -2.92 12.83
C ALA A 195 12.67 -4.26 13.36
N PHE A 196 11.35 -4.43 13.51
CA PHE A 196 10.74 -5.69 13.93
C PHE A 196 11.00 -6.83 12.93
N LEU A 197 10.87 -6.58 11.63
CA LEU A 197 11.17 -7.58 10.61
C LEU A 197 12.66 -7.96 10.60
N CYS A 198 13.56 -7.01 10.85
CA CYS A 198 14.98 -7.27 11.00
C CYS A 198 15.27 -8.19 12.21
N THR A 199 14.55 -8.00 13.32
CA THR A 199 14.60 -8.94 14.47
C THR A 199 14.13 -10.34 14.06
N LYS A 200 13.03 -10.42 13.31
CA LYS A 200 12.50 -11.69 12.83
C LYS A 200 13.44 -12.39 11.86
N LEU A 201 14.10 -11.65 10.99
CA LEU A 201 15.15 -12.18 10.10
C LEU A 201 16.30 -12.80 10.90
N GLN A 202 16.71 -12.17 12.01
CA GLN A 202 17.73 -12.73 12.89
C GLN A 202 17.25 -14.02 13.56
N ASP A 203 16.07 -13.98 14.19
CA ASP A 203 15.51 -15.12 14.91
C ASP A 203 15.34 -16.33 13.99
N ASP A 204 14.66 -16.14 12.87
CA ASP A 204 14.37 -17.21 11.91
C ASP A 204 15.63 -17.68 11.15
N GLY A 205 16.59 -16.79 10.91
CA GLY A 205 17.88 -17.13 10.35
C GLY A 205 18.70 -18.01 11.28
N ARG A 206 18.85 -17.62 12.55
CA ARG A 206 19.54 -18.43 13.58
C ARG A 206 18.87 -19.77 13.78
N PHE A 207 17.55 -19.80 13.79
CA PHE A 207 16.82 -21.05 13.91
C PHE A 207 17.03 -21.97 12.69
N LEU A 208 17.08 -21.41 11.48
CA LEU A 208 17.42 -22.17 10.27
C LEU A 208 18.84 -22.75 10.35
N GLU A 209 19.82 -21.98 10.81
CA GLU A 209 21.19 -22.46 11.03
C GLU A 209 21.22 -23.62 12.04
N PHE A 210 20.49 -23.50 13.15
CA PHE A 210 20.36 -24.55 14.13
C PHE A 210 19.75 -25.84 13.54
N LEU A 211 18.65 -25.72 12.79
CA LEU A 211 18.01 -26.88 12.14
C LEU A 211 18.95 -27.53 11.09
N ASN A 212 19.66 -26.73 10.33
CA ASN A 212 20.61 -27.23 9.31
C ASN A 212 21.79 -27.98 9.94
N ASN A 213 22.33 -27.44 11.03
CA ASN A 213 23.41 -28.11 11.79
C ASN A 213 22.93 -29.42 12.40
N ASN A 214 21.74 -29.44 13.01
CA ASN A 214 21.13 -30.67 13.53
C ASN A 214 20.87 -31.70 12.42
N TYR A 215 20.39 -31.28 11.27
CA TYR A 215 20.18 -32.16 10.14
C TYR A 215 21.50 -32.76 9.67
N LYS A 216 22.55 -31.97 9.53
CA LYS A 216 23.88 -32.45 9.10
C LYS A 216 24.49 -33.44 10.10
N LEU A 217 24.34 -33.19 11.38
CA LEU A 217 24.90 -34.03 12.43
C LEU A 217 24.16 -35.36 12.64
N LEU A 218 22.84 -35.33 12.55
CA LEU A 218 22.00 -36.45 12.94
C LEU A 218 21.46 -37.26 11.76
N CYS A 219 21.59 -36.78 10.55
CA CYS A 219 21.07 -37.42 9.34
C CYS A 219 22.20 -37.94 8.45
N THR A 220 22.94 -38.90 8.99
CA THR A 220 23.97 -39.65 8.23
C THR A 220 23.33 -40.72 7.34
N ASP A 221 22.25 -41.36 7.81
CA ASP A 221 21.43 -42.30 7.06
C ASP A 221 20.14 -41.63 6.53
N LYS A 222 20.05 -41.44 5.21
CA LYS A 222 18.91 -40.78 4.57
C LYS A 222 17.64 -41.63 4.53
N THR A 223 17.74 -42.94 4.86
CA THR A 223 16.60 -43.87 4.87
C THR A 223 15.81 -43.82 6.19
N ASP A 224 16.38 -43.18 7.23
CA ASP A 224 15.70 -43.00 8.51
C ASP A 224 14.50 -42.05 8.39
N LYS A 225 13.32 -42.52 8.83
CA LYS A 225 12.10 -41.73 8.88
C LYS A 225 12.25 -40.44 9.69
N SER A 226 13.11 -40.45 10.72
CA SER A 226 13.38 -39.27 11.53
C SER A 226 14.11 -38.17 10.72
N CYS A 227 14.93 -38.55 9.77
CA CYS A 227 15.63 -37.61 8.86
C CYS A 227 14.68 -36.99 7.86
N SER A 228 13.69 -37.71 7.36
CA SER A 228 12.64 -37.15 6.53
C SER A 228 11.83 -36.05 7.25
N ALA A 229 11.47 -36.30 8.51
CA ALA A 229 10.77 -35.32 9.32
C ALA A 229 11.64 -34.09 9.65
N ARG A 230 12.95 -34.28 9.91
CA ARG A 230 13.89 -33.15 10.09
C ARG A 230 14.07 -32.35 8.82
N LYS A 231 14.14 -33.02 7.67
CA LYS A 231 14.22 -32.34 6.36
C LYS A 231 13.01 -31.49 6.09
N LEU A 232 11.81 -32.02 6.34
CA LEU A 232 10.56 -31.26 6.19
C LEU A 232 10.57 -29.97 7.04
N LYS A 233 10.96 -30.06 8.31
CA LYS A 233 11.07 -28.88 9.18
C LYS A 233 12.09 -27.86 8.68
N LEU A 234 13.20 -28.34 8.11
CA LEU A 234 14.22 -27.48 7.52
C LEU A 234 13.67 -26.73 6.31
N ASP A 235 12.97 -27.43 5.43
CA ASP A 235 12.37 -26.84 4.24
C ASP A 235 11.27 -25.83 4.60
N GLU A 236 10.38 -26.17 5.53
CA GLU A 236 9.37 -25.23 6.05
C GLU A 236 10.00 -23.94 6.63
N GLN A 237 11.11 -24.07 7.35
CA GLN A 237 11.81 -22.90 7.89
C GLN A 237 12.53 -22.09 6.82
N GLN A 238 13.05 -22.74 5.77
CA GLN A 238 13.62 -22.04 4.61
C GLN A 238 12.54 -21.21 3.89
N ASP A 239 11.38 -21.80 3.66
CA ASP A 239 10.24 -21.12 3.02
C ASP A 239 9.77 -19.93 3.86
N ARG A 240 9.65 -20.12 5.18
CA ARG A 240 9.31 -19.05 6.11
C ARG A 240 10.31 -17.90 6.06
N LEU A 241 11.60 -18.20 6.12
CA LEU A 241 12.65 -17.18 6.03
C LEU A 241 12.62 -16.47 4.67
N HIS A 242 12.36 -17.20 3.59
CA HIS A 242 12.20 -16.61 2.26
C HIS A 242 11.05 -15.61 2.21
N GLN A 243 9.90 -15.94 2.77
CA GLN A 243 8.75 -15.03 2.84
C GLN A 243 9.06 -13.76 3.64
N ILE A 244 9.69 -13.90 4.82
CA ILE A 244 10.05 -12.75 5.66
C ILE A 244 11.08 -11.87 4.94
N LYS A 245 12.08 -12.45 4.28
CA LYS A 245 13.06 -11.72 3.47
C LYS A 245 12.39 -10.88 2.38
N SER A 246 11.46 -11.48 1.66
CA SER A 246 10.72 -10.80 0.60
C SER A 246 9.86 -9.67 1.15
N TYR A 247 9.19 -9.90 2.28
CA TYR A 247 8.37 -8.90 2.93
C TYR A 247 9.20 -7.72 3.47
N TYR A 248 10.35 -8.01 4.09
CA TYR A 248 11.28 -7.00 4.54
C TYR A 248 11.80 -6.14 3.38
N ALA A 249 12.18 -6.77 2.28
CA ALA A 249 12.64 -6.06 1.09
C ALA A 249 11.54 -5.15 0.50
N SER A 250 10.29 -5.64 0.41
CA SER A 250 9.17 -4.84 -0.06
C SER A 250 8.92 -3.64 0.85
N SER A 251 8.89 -3.85 2.17
CA SER A 251 8.65 -2.75 3.12
C SER A 251 9.71 -1.64 3.03
N LEU A 252 10.96 -2.02 2.77
CA LEU A 252 12.08 -1.11 2.62
C LEU A 252 12.00 -0.30 1.30
N VAL A 253 11.66 -0.98 0.20
CA VAL A 253 11.43 -0.34 -1.11
C VAL A 253 10.24 0.62 -1.06
N ASP A 254 9.13 0.19 -0.45
CA ASP A 254 7.92 0.99 -0.33
C ASP A 254 8.16 2.25 0.51
N ALA A 255 8.85 2.12 1.64
CA ALA A 255 9.21 3.27 2.47
C ALA A 255 10.09 4.27 1.71
N ALA A 256 11.07 3.79 0.94
CA ALA A 256 11.91 4.65 0.11
C ALA A 256 11.12 5.40 -0.96
N SER A 257 10.16 4.72 -1.59
CA SER A 257 9.34 5.31 -2.66
C SER A 257 8.33 6.33 -2.15
N LEU A 258 7.80 6.13 -0.92
CA LEU A 258 6.74 6.94 -0.35
C LEU A 258 7.24 8.21 0.36
N TYR A 259 8.40 8.13 1.03
CA TYR A 259 8.76 9.17 1.99
C TYR A 259 10.02 9.96 1.60
N GLY A 260 10.98 9.36 0.93
CA GLY A 260 12.27 9.97 0.62
C GLY A 260 13.25 10.01 1.82
N GLU A 261 14.53 10.20 1.51
CA GLU A 261 15.64 10.04 2.47
C GLU A 261 15.55 11.00 3.66
N MET A 262 15.42 12.31 3.41
CA MET A 262 15.42 13.32 4.47
C MET A 262 14.26 13.17 5.45
N ALA A 263 13.06 12.80 4.95
CA ALA A 263 11.91 12.60 5.82
C ALA A 263 12.08 11.36 6.70
N ILE A 264 12.62 10.27 6.13
CA ILE A 264 12.90 9.06 6.91
C ILE A 264 13.98 9.34 7.95
N GLU A 265 15.10 9.98 7.58
CA GLU A 265 16.20 10.30 8.48
C GLU A 265 15.77 11.13 9.70
N LYS A 266 14.95 12.15 9.46
CA LYS A 266 14.35 12.95 10.53
C LYS A 266 13.58 12.08 11.52
N GLU A 267 12.73 11.21 11.01
CA GLU A 267 11.87 10.37 11.84
C GLU A 267 12.62 9.21 12.49
N VAL A 268 13.74 8.75 11.94
CA VAL A 268 14.66 7.82 12.61
C VAL A 268 15.17 8.42 13.92
N GLY A 269 15.57 9.70 13.92
CA GLY A 269 16.00 10.39 15.13
C GLY A 269 14.90 10.45 16.20
N VAL A 270 13.69 10.83 15.78
CA VAL A 270 12.52 10.90 16.68
C VAL A 270 12.19 9.53 17.24
N PHE A 271 12.11 8.50 16.39
CA PHE A 271 11.75 7.15 16.78
C PHE A 271 12.82 6.51 17.68
N SER A 272 14.10 6.76 17.42
CA SER A 272 15.19 6.30 18.30
C SER A 272 15.08 6.86 19.73
N GLN A 273 14.67 8.12 19.87
CA GLN A 273 14.40 8.72 21.18
C GLN A 273 13.20 8.05 21.86
N MET A 274 12.09 7.82 21.11
CA MET A 274 10.91 7.13 21.64
C MET A 274 11.22 5.72 22.13
N ILE A 275 12.01 4.95 21.39
CA ILE A 275 12.47 3.61 21.78
C ILE A 275 13.31 3.67 23.07
N THR A 276 14.16 4.68 23.20
CA THR A 276 15.03 4.81 24.39
C THR A 276 14.23 5.06 25.66
N ILE A 277 13.14 5.80 25.58
CA ILE A 277 12.25 6.11 26.72
C ILE A 277 11.34 4.91 27.03
N ASN A 278 10.93 4.15 26.02
CA ASN A 278 10.02 3.02 26.18
C ASN A 278 10.79 1.71 26.37
N LYS A 279 10.88 1.22 27.61
CA LYS A 279 11.58 -0.03 27.94
C LYS A 279 11.13 -1.26 27.15
N LYS A 280 9.86 -1.31 26.72
CA LYS A 280 9.34 -2.43 25.91
C LYS A 280 9.86 -2.43 24.49
N LEU A 281 10.18 -1.27 23.94
CA LEU A 281 10.71 -1.10 22.59
C LEU A 281 12.24 -1.05 22.57
N SER A 282 12.89 -0.86 23.69
CA SER A 282 14.34 -0.75 23.82
C SER A 282 15.14 -1.86 23.09
N PRO A 283 14.71 -3.14 23.08
CA PRO A 283 15.39 -4.19 22.32
C PRO A 283 15.43 -3.96 20.79
N LEU A 284 14.53 -3.13 20.24
CA LEU A 284 14.49 -2.82 18.81
C LEU A 284 15.57 -1.81 18.37
N LYS A 285 16.21 -1.11 19.31
CA LYS A 285 17.14 -0.02 18.99
C LYS A 285 18.29 -0.43 18.07
N PRO A 286 19.04 -1.53 18.29
CA PRO A 286 20.08 -1.94 17.37
C PRO A 286 19.54 -2.38 16.01
N PHE A 287 18.37 -2.98 15.99
CA PHE A 287 17.70 -3.38 14.74
C PHE A 287 17.18 -2.19 13.94
N LEU A 288 16.75 -1.11 14.61
CA LEU A 288 16.38 0.13 13.94
C LEU A 288 17.60 0.75 13.23
N ALA A 289 18.77 0.77 13.88
CA ALA A 289 19.98 1.27 13.27
C ALA A 289 20.37 0.46 12.03
N THR A 290 20.35 -0.87 12.14
CA THR A 290 20.64 -1.76 11.00
C THR A 290 19.62 -1.63 9.88
N HIS A 291 18.33 -1.51 10.23
CA HIS A 291 17.30 -1.27 9.23
C HIS A 291 17.53 0.05 8.49
N TRP A 292 17.85 1.12 9.20
CA TRP A 292 18.17 2.41 8.59
C TRP A 292 19.40 2.33 7.69
N ASP A 293 20.43 1.60 8.06
CA ASP A 293 21.61 1.41 7.21
C ASP A 293 21.28 0.63 5.92
N ASN A 294 20.43 -0.38 6.01
CA ASN A 294 19.89 -1.10 4.85
C ASN A 294 19.07 -0.17 3.95
N GLN A 295 18.23 0.68 4.57
CA GLN A 295 17.41 1.67 3.87
C GLN A 295 18.25 2.70 3.14
N LYS A 296 19.31 3.24 3.79
CA LYS A 296 20.26 4.17 3.16
C LYS A 296 20.99 3.54 1.98
N SER A 297 21.40 2.28 2.12
CA SER A 297 22.05 1.56 1.01
C SER A 297 21.13 1.49 -0.21
N TYR A 298 19.85 1.14 0.01
CA TYR A 298 18.88 1.10 -1.07
C TYR A 298 18.63 2.48 -1.68
N LEU A 299 18.44 3.51 -0.84
CA LEU A 299 18.21 4.90 -1.30
C LEU A 299 19.36 5.42 -2.16
N ARG A 300 20.59 5.04 -1.83
CA ARG A 300 21.79 5.43 -2.59
C ARG A 300 21.93 4.68 -3.91
N ASP A 301 21.74 3.36 -3.89
CA ASP A 301 22.16 2.47 -4.98
C ASP A 301 20.95 2.03 -5.85
N GLY A 302 19.72 2.16 -5.36
CA GLY A 302 18.49 1.71 -6.02
C GLY A 302 18.39 0.20 -6.23
N LYS A 303 19.29 -0.57 -5.58
CA LYS A 303 19.40 -2.02 -5.78
C LYS A 303 18.88 -2.79 -4.57
N VAL A 304 18.00 -3.75 -4.86
CA VAL A 304 17.48 -4.68 -3.85
C VAL A 304 18.55 -5.73 -3.54
N ASN A 305 19.07 -5.72 -2.29
CA ASN A 305 20.09 -6.65 -1.81
C ASN A 305 19.56 -7.50 -0.65
N ILE A 306 18.58 -8.39 -0.95
CA ILE A 306 17.87 -9.18 0.06
C ILE A 306 18.84 -10.00 0.95
N ASN A 307 19.84 -10.61 0.36
CA ASN A 307 20.79 -11.46 1.12
C ASN A 307 21.72 -10.63 1.98
N GLY A 308 22.25 -9.51 1.49
CA GLY A 308 23.07 -8.60 2.29
C GLY A 308 22.28 -7.99 3.45
N TRP A 309 21.02 -7.64 3.25
CA TRP A 309 20.16 -7.13 4.31
C TRP A 309 19.86 -8.19 5.38
N LEU A 310 19.65 -9.46 4.98
CA LEU A 310 19.56 -10.57 5.93
C LEU A 310 20.85 -10.69 6.77
N GLU A 311 22.01 -10.71 6.11
CA GLU A 311 23.29 -10.81 6.81
C GLU A 311 23.51 -9.68 7.80
N ASN A 312 23.13 -8.45 7.44
CA ASN A 312 23.20 -7.30 8.32
C ASN A 312 22.31 -7.49 9.56
N CYS A 313 21.08 -7.96 9.37
CA CYS A 313 20.18 -8.24 10.50
C CYS A 313 20.68 -9.40 11.37
N MET A 314 21.28 -10.44 10.77
CA MET A 314 21.88 -11.59 11.49
C MET A 314 23.04 -11.19 12.40
N LYS A 315 23.80 -10.17 12.02
CA LYS A 315 24.98 -9.68 12.76
C LYS A 315 24.64 -8.76 13.93
N VAL A 316 23.38 -8.37 14.09
CA VAL A 316 22.98 -7.48 15.20
C VAL A 316 23.25 -8.17 16.54
N GLU A 317 24.05 -7.52 17.38
CA GLU A 317 24.27 -7.97 18.76
C GLU A 317 23.11 -7.48 19.63
N SER A 318 22.25 -8.42 20.05
CA SER A 318 21.24 -8.17 21.08
C SER A 318 21.93 -8.26 22.43
N LYS A 319 22.09 -7.12 23.11
CA LYS A 319 22.54 -7.07 24.51
C LYS A 319 21.42 -7.46 25.45
#